data_99ef5aa38db8a37678ea5e774c2c486b
#
_entry.id   99ef5aa38db8a37678ea5e774c2c486b
#
_cell.length_a   1.000
_cell.length_b   1.000
_cell.length_c   1.000
_cell.angle_alpha   90.00
_cell.angle_beta   90.00
_cell.angle_gamma   90.00
#
_symmetry.space_group_name_H-M   'P 1'
#
loop_
_entity.id
_entity.type
_entity.pdbx_description
1 polymer ?
#
loop_
_entity_poly.entity_id
_entity_poly.type
_entity_poly.pdbx_seq_one_letter_code
_entity_poly.pdbx_strand_id
1 'polypeptide(L)'
;MRKIKSMVLCLMVLLLASCTTGRNKNIIHIGMVDGWAEGVAMTEVAKVIMEEKGYHVVIQRATPDMILASMNNGDTDLYMDVWLPLTHGSKVAKFPNIEELGTSYNHARNGLVVPDYVTIDGIEELKRHEKEFDKRIIGIEKGAGITRAVDQVIKDYELGYKHVNSSTVAMITELQNAIKAKRWIVVAGWQPHWMFAKMKLKFLDDPKKTLGDAEQIKIFARGDFRLEQPELARFFSKVYFDESTMADLLSQMQGSQNKADTAKEWVKKHNDLVKGWLQ
;
A
#
# COMPACT_ATOMS: atom_id res chain seq x y z
N MET A 1 7.55 65.70 -11.54
CA MET A 1 7.00 64.86 -10.46
C MET A 1 6.02 63.81 -10.96
N ARG A 2 5.21 64.02 -11.98
CA ARG A 2 4.22 63.08 -12.51
C ARG A 2 4.83 61.88 -13.26
N LYS A 3 5.96 62.04 -13.98
CA LYS A 3 6.67 60.97 -14.71
C LYS A 3 7.44 60.01 -13.80
N ILE A 4 7.90 60.44 -12.63
CA ILE A 4 8.62 59.61 -11.65
C ILE A 4 7.65 58.68 -10.93
N LYS A 5 6.41 59.11 -10.64
CA LYS A 5 5.39 58.29 -10.00
C LYS A 5 4.92 57.12 -10.91
N SER A 6 4.84 57.35 -12.24
CA SER A 6 4.49 56.27 -13.20
C SER A 6 5.61 55.24 -13.37
N MET A 7 6.88 55.65 -13.29
CA MET A 7 8.02 54.74 -13.41
C MET A 7 8.20 53.84 -12.17
N VAL A 8 7.92 54.40 -10.98
CA VAL A 8 7.95 53.61 -9.71
C VAL A 8 6.79 52.64 -9.65
N LEU A 9 5.61 52.97 -10.19
CA LEU A 9 4.47 52.04 -10.23
C LEU A 9 4.70 50.91 -11.22
N CYS A 10 5.34 51.13 -12.38
CA CYS A 10 5.73 50.05 -13.31
C CYS A 10 6.82 49.13 -12.74
N LEU A 11 7.77 49.64 -11.94
CA LEU A 11 8.78 48.81 -11.29
C LEU A 11 8.21 47.96 -10.15
N MET A 12 7.18 48.42 -9.46
CA MET A 12 6.51 47.68 -8.39
C MET A 12 5.62 46.56 -8.92
N VAL A 13 5.06 46.69 -10.13
CA VAL A 13 4.28 45.61 -10.78
C VAL A 13 5.19 44.47 -11.30
N LEU A 14 6.43 44.80 -11.70
CA LEU A 14 7.41 43.78 -12.13
C LEU A 14 8.01 42.92 -10.99
N LEU A 15 7.94 43.42 -9.75
CA LEU A 15 8.42 42.71 -8.56
C LEU A 15 7.39 41.69 -7.98
N LEU A 16 6.13 41.74 -8.41
CA LEU A 16 5.08 40.82 -7.97
C LEU A 16 4.94 39.56 -8.88
N ALA A 17 5.71 39.50 -9.96
CA ALA A 17 5.64 38.39 -10.92
C ALA A 17 6.68 37.27 -10.66
N SER A 18 7.36 37.23 -9.52
CA SER A 18 8.43 36.29 -9.31
C SER A 18 8.41 35.69 -7.90
N CYS A 19 7.41 34.89 -7.59
CA CYS A 19 7.48 33.83 -6.56
C CYS A 19 6.41 32.78 -6.79
N THR A 20 6.33 32.22 -7.98
CA THR A 20 5.93 30.84 -8.09
C THR A 20 7.22 30.05 -7.94
N THR A 21 7.56 29.64 -6.75
CA THR A 21 8.51 28.55 -6.52
C THR A 21 7.88 27.31 -7.15
N GLY A 22 8.05 27.17 -8.45
CA GLY A 22 7.58 26.01 -9.19
C GLY A 22 8.17 24.76 -8.54
N ARG A 23 7.32 23.83 -8.16
CA ARG A 23 7.75 22.52 -7.69
C ARG A 23 8.78 21.96 -8.67
N ASN A 24 9.89 21.44 -8.16
CA ASN A 24 10.89 20.80 -9.02
C ASN A 24 10.27 19.52 -9.62
N LYS A 25 9.92 19.55 -10.89
CA LYS A 25 9.25 18.46 -11.60
C LYS A 25 10.08 17.18 -11.68
N ASN A 26 11.38 17.25 -11.42
CA ASN A 26 12.25 16.08 -11.42
C ASN A 26 12.33 15.38 -10.05
N ILE A 27 11.72 15.96 -9.00
CA ILE A 27 11.63 15.32 -7.68
C ILE A 27 10.21 14.75 -7.53
N ILE A 28 10.12 13.45 -7.30
CA ILE A 28 8.86 12.73 -7.12
C ILE A 28 8.80 12.15 -5.71
N HIS A 29 7.77 12.51 -4.97
CA HIS A 29 7.52 12.01 -3.63
C HIS A 29 6.51 10.86 -3.68
N ILE A 30 6.91 9.68 -3.22
CA ILE A 30 6.04 8.51 -3.15
C ILE A 30 5.75 8.14 -1.70
N GLY A 31 4.48 8.09 -1.34
CA GLY A 31 4.04 7.58 -0.05
C GLY A 31 4.19 6.06 0.02
N MET A 32 4.64 5.55 1.16
CA MET A 32 4.82 4.12 1.39
C MET A 32 4.52 3.77 2.84
N VAL A 33 3.84 2.65 3.07
CA VAL A 33 3.63 2.11 4.42
C VAL A 33 4.69 1.03 4.68
N ASP A 34 5.49 1.23 5.72
CA ASP A 34 6.50 0.24 6.10
C ASP A 34 5.85 -1.08 6.55
N GLY A 35 6.44 -2.19 6.14
CA GLY A 35 5.98 -3.53 6.48
C GLY A 35 4.92 -4.13 5.55
N TRP A 36 4.27 -3.32 4.70
CA TRP A 36 3.34 -3.83 3.69
C TRP A 36 4.13 -4.28 2.47
N ALA A 37 4.27 -5.60 2.36
CA ALA A 37 5.25 -6.22 1.46
C ALA A 37 5.05 -5.83 -0.01
N GLU A 38 3.80 -5.85 -0.48
CA GLU A 38 3.42 -5.51 -1.85
C GLU A 38 3.63 -4.02 -2.16
N GLY A 39 3.19 -3.14 -1.25
CA GLY A 39 3.36 -1.70 -1.39
C GLY A 39 4.84 -1.29 -1.44
N VAL A 40 5.66 -1.89 -0.56
CA VAL A 40 7.11 -1.68 -0.55
C VAL A 40 7.73 -2.18 -1.86
N ALA A 41 7.38 -3.39 -2.30
CA ALA A 41 7.94 -4.01 -3.48
C ALA A 41 7.61 -3.23 -4.77
N MET A 42 6.35 -2.86 -4.96
CA MET A 42 5.90 -2.05 -6.09
C MET A 42 6.56 -0.67 -6.10
N THR A 43 6.67 -0.02 -4.93
CA THR A 43 7.29 1.30 -4.79
C THR A 43 8.78 1.26 -5.14
N GLU A 44 9.52 0.26 -4.70
CA GLU A 44 10.95 0.13 -5.03
C GLU A 44 11.16 -0.13 -6.53
N VAL A 45 10.32 -0.95 -7.17
CA VAL A 45 10.36 -1.16 -8.63
C VAL A 45 10.08 0.15 -9.37
N ALA A 46 9.02 0.88 -9.01
CA ALA A 46 8.68 2.15 -9.62
C ALA A 46 9.80 3.19 -9.45
N LYS A 47 10.41 3.24 -8.23
CA LYS A 47 11.54 4.12 -7.94
C LYS A 47 12.71 3.85 -8.89
N VAL A 48 13.13 2.58 -9.03
CA VAL A 48 14.22 2.20 -9.95
C VAL A 48 13.95 2.68 -11.37
N ILE A 49 12.75 2.41 -11.90
CA ILE A 49 12.39 2.79 -13.27
C ILE A 49 12.41 4.31 -13.45
N MET A 50 11.88 5.07 -12.48
CA MET A 50 11.89 6.53 -12.55
C MET A 50 13.29 7.11 -12.41
N GLU A 51 14.14 6.57 -11.54
CA GLU A 51 15.53 7.01 -11.40
C GLU A 51 16.34 6.77 -12.69
N GLU A 52 16.12 5.65 -13.38
CA GLU A 52 16.69 5.39 -14.72
C GLU A 52 16.21 6.39 -15.78
N LYS A 53 15.06 7.03 -15.59
CA LYS A 53 14.54 8.11 -16.43
C LYS A 53 15.00 9.51 -16.01
N GLY A 54 15.85 9.61 -14.99
CA GLY A 54 16.44 10.88 -14.53
C GLY A 54 15.63 11.61 -13.46
N TYR A 55 14.59 11.00 -12.91
CA TYR A 55 13.86 11.56 -11.76
C TYR A 55 14.63 11.28 -10.45
N HIS A 56 14.47 12.16 -9.48
CA HIS A 56 14.90 11.93 -8.11
C HIS A 56 13.69 11.52 -7.27
N VAL A 57 13.70 10.28 -6.75
CA VAL A 57 12.56 9.73 -6.00
C VAL A 57 12.80 9.78 -4.51
N VAL A 58 11.88 10.42 -3.79
CA VAL A 58 11.86 10.53 -2.34
C VAL A 58 10.75 9.67 -1.77
N ILE A 59 11.09 8.66 -0.97
CA ILE A 59 10.10 7.82 -0.29
C ILE A 59 9.68 8.48 1.03
N GLN A 60 8.38 8.74 1.15
CA GLN A 60 7.76 9.29 2.36
C GLN A 60 7.05 8.17 3.13
N ARG A 61 7.64 7.77 4.27
CA ARG A 61 7.08 6.70 5.11
C ARG A 61 6.06 7.24 6.07
N ALA A 62 4.81 6.78 5.97
CA ALA A 62 3.72 7.22 6.83
C ALA A 62 2.57 6.19 6.86
N THR A 63 1.55 6.45 7.66
CA THR A 63 0.31 5.68 7.64
C THR A 63 -0.53 6.00 6.40
N PRO A 64 -1.45 5.11 5.96
CA PRO A 64 -2.29 5.37 4.79
C PRO A 64 -3.06 6.70 4.87
N ASP A 65 -3.61 7.03 6.04
CA ASP A 65 -4.36 8.29 6.23
C ASP A 65 -3.46 9.52 6.06
N MET A 66 -2.23 9.47 6.57
CA MET A 66 -1.26 10.57 6.41
C MET A 66 -0.80 10.71 4.96
N ILE A 67 -0.57 9.59 4.26
CA ILE A 67 -0.19 9.62 2.84
C ILE A 67 -1.31 10.25 2.01
N LEU A 68 -2.55 9.79 2.18
CA LEU A 68 -3.70 10.33 1.43
C LEU A 68 -3.93 11.82 1.73
N ALA A 69 -3.79 12.24 2.99
CA ALA A 69 -3.88 13.65 3.37
C ALA A 69 -2.76 14.48 2.74
N SER A 70 -1.52 13.99 2.76
CA SER A 70 -0.36 14.64 2.14
C SER A 70 -0.52 14.76 0.62
N MET A 71 -1.06 13.72 -0.05
CA MET A 71 -1.40 13.77 -1.47
C MET A 71 -2.48 14.82 -1.77
N ASN A 72 -3.55 14.84 -0.97
CA ASN A 72 -4.62 15.83 -1.13
C ASN A 72 -4.13 17.27 -0.98
N ASN A 73 -3.09 17.49 -0.18
CA ASN A 73 -2.43 18.80 0.01
C ASN A 73 -1.37 19.08 -1.05
N GLY A 74 -1.04 18.11 -1.91
CA GLY A 74 -0.03 18.24 -2.95
C GLY A 74 1.40 17.97 -2.52
N ASP A 75 1.66 17.52 -1.29
CA ASP A 75 3.03 17.28 -0.76
C ASP A 75 3.59 15.90 -1.13
N THR A 76 2.71 14.90 -1.33
CA THR A 76 3.04 13.57 -1.86
C THR A 76 2.50 13.46 -3.27
N ASP A 77 3.30 12.95 -4.22
CA ASP A 77 2.90 12.81 -5.61
C ASP A 77 2.09 11.54 -5.88
N LEU A 78 2.51 10.43 -5.31
CA LEU A 78 2.04 9.09 -5.65
C LEU A 78 1.87 8.20 -4.41
N TYR A 79 0.90 7.30 -4.49
CA TYR A 79 0.75 6.16 -3.57
C TYR A 79 0.29 4.93 -4.35
N MET A 80 1.06 3.84 -4.29
CA MET A 80 0.87 2.67 -5.15
C MET A 80 0.05 1.56 -4.53
N ASP A 81 -0.42 1.74 -3.30
CA ASP A 81 -1.00 0.66 -2.48
C ASP A 81 -2.35 1.06 -1.87
N VAL A 82 -3.26 1.50 -2.76
CA VAL A 82 -4.64 1.88 -2.39
C VAL A 82 -5.59 0.73 -2.72
N TRP A 83 -6.10 0.05 -1.72
CA TRP A 83 -7.01 -1.10 -1.85
C TRP A 83 -8.46 -0.64 -1.95
N LEU A 84 -9.14 -0.96 -3.03
CA LEU A 84 -10.52 -0.58 -3.30
C LEU A 84 -11.37 -1.79 -3.70
N PRO A 85 -12.68 -1.79 -3.35
CA PRO A 85 -13.45 -0.65 -2.80
C PRO A 85 -13.50 -0.56 -1.26
N LEU A 86 -13.22 -1.62 -0.51
CA LEU A 86 -13.57 -1.73 0.91
C LEU A 86 -12.51 -1.17 1.86
N THR A 87 -11.25 -1.62 1.70
CA THR A 87 -10.18 -1.33 2.66
C THR A 87 -9.89 0.16 2.79
N HIS A 88 -9.75 0.86 1.67
CA HIS A 88 -9.42 2.29 1.64
C HIS A 88 -10.53 3.17 1.06
N GLY A 89 -11.64 2.63 0.55
CA GLY A 89 -12.66 3.42 -0.13
C GLY A 89 -13.22 4.57 0.72
N SER A 90 -13.58 4.30 1.98
CA SER A 90 -14.05 5.34 2.90
C SER A 90 -12.98 6.38 3.29
N LYS A 91 -11.69 6.07 3.11
CA LYS A 91 -10.58 6.99 3.32
C LYS A 91 -10.40 7.88 2.10
N VAL A 92 -10.30 7.27 0.91
CA VAL A 92 -10.17 7.97 -0.38
C VAL A 92 -11.29 8.99 -0.59
N ALA A 93 -12.54 8.62 -0.26
CA ALA A 93 -13.70 9.51 -0.39
C ALA A 93 -13.60 10.83 0.42
N LYS A 94 -12.70 10.93 1.38
CA LYS A 94 -12.49 12.16 2.17
C LYS A 94 -11.53 13.16 1.50
N PHE A 95 -10.83 12.74 0.45
CA PHE A 95 -9.77 13.50 -0.18
C PHE A 95 -10.09 13.78 -1.65
N PRO A 96 -10.75 14.92 -1.96
CA PRO A 96 -11.22 15.20 -3.32
C PRO A 96 -10.11 15.58 -4.32
N ASN A 97 -8.90 15.95 -3.82
CA ASN A 97 -7.80 16.40 -4.66
C ASN A 97 -6.77 15.29 -4.91
N ILE A 98 -7.23 14.03 -5.00
CA ILE A 98 -6.41 12.90 -5.43
C ILE A 98 -7.09 12.23 -6.62
N GLU A 99 -6.30 11.62 -7.50
CA GLU A 99 -6.81 10.96 -8.70
C GLU A 99 -6.28 9.53 -8.84
N GLU A 100 -7.12 8.62 -9.32
CA GLU A 100 -6.71 7.26 -9.68
C GLU A 100 -5.96 7.29 -11.01
N LEU A 101 -4.75 6.72 -11.04
CA LEU A 101 -3.96 6.56 -12.27
C LEU A 101 -4.18 5.21 -12.94
N GLY A 102 -4.26 4.14 -12.17
CA GLY A 102 -4.39 2.79 -12.70
C GLY A 102 -4.55 1.71 -11.63
N THR A 103 -4.61 0.47 -12.09
CA THR A 103 -4.69 -0.72 -11.24
C THR A 103 -3.37 -1.46 -11.28
N SER A 104 -2.68 -1.59 -10.14
CA SER A 104 -1.40 -2.30 -10.06
C SER A 104 -1.55 -3.81 -9.86
N TYR A 105 -2.65 -4.26 -9.23
CA TYR A 105 -2.92 -5.67 -8.95
C TYR A 105 -4.41 -5.94 -8.81
N ASN A 106 -4.86 -7.10 -9.30
CA ASN A 106 -6.22 -7.61 -9.10
C ASN A 106 -6.23 -8.74 -8.06
N HIS A 107 -7.42 -9.11 -7.59
CA HIS A 107 -7.63 -10.24 -6.69
C HIS A 107 -6.94 -10.13 -5.32
N ALA A 108 -6.70 -8.90 -4.85
CA ALA A 108 -6.23 -8.66 -3.50
C ALA A 108 -7.33 -9.05 -2.50
N ARG A 109 -6.97 -9.69 -1.38
CA ARG A 109 -7.96 -10.08 -0.36
C ARG A 109 -7.41 -9.93 1.04
N ASN A 110 -8.27 -9.50 1.94
CA ASN A 110 -8.04 -9.53 3.37
C ASN A 110 -8.71 -10.75 4.00
N GLY A 111 -8.21 -11.21 5.15
CA GLY A 111 -8.82 -12.34 5.84
C GLY A 111 -8.25 -12.60 7.23
N LEU A 112 -8.92 -13.48 7.96
CA LEU A 112 -8.31 -14.14 9.10
C LEU A 112 -7.55 -15.36 8.60
N VAL A 113 -6.29 -15.44 9.00
CA VAL A 113 -5.33 -16.45 8.52
C VAL A 113 -4.86 -17.30 9.69
N VAL A 114 -4.81 -18.59 9.44
CA VAL A 114 -4.29 -19.59 10.41
C VAL A 114 -3.26 -20.49 9.73
N PRO A 115 -2.35 -21.14 10.48
CA PRO A 115 -1.52 -22.22 9.96
C PRO A 115 -2.36 -23.38 9.42
N ASP A 116 -1.90 -24.07 8.39
CA ASP A 116 -2.62 -25.17 7.73
C ASP A 116 -2.95 -26.37 8.65
N TYR A 117 -2.14 -26.56 9.72
CA TYR A 117 -2.39 -27.60 10.72
C TYR A 117 -3.53 -27.28 11.69
N VAL A 118 -4.07 -26.08 11.68
CA VAL A 118 -5.26 -25.69 12.45
C VAL A 118 -6.48 -26.33 11.77
N THR A 119 -7.30 -27.04 12.53
CA THR A 119 -8.34 -27.94 11.99
C THR A 119 -9.67 -27.27 11.69
N ILE A 120 -9.84 -25.97 11.99
CA ILE A 120 -11.04 -25.21 11.63
C ILE A 120 -10.88 -24.59 10.23
N ASP A 121 -11.99 -24.40 9.53
CA ASP A 121 -12.03 -23.83 8.20
C ASP A 121 -12.81 -22.52 8.12
N GLY A 122 -13.69 -22.22 9.07
CA GLY A 122 -14.54 -21.02 9.08
C GLY A 122 -14.34 -20.14 10.31
N ILE A 123 -14.63 -18.83 10.14
CA ILE A 123 -14.55 -17.81 11.21
C ILE A 123 -15.52 -18.16 12.37
N GLU A 124 -16.69 -18.69 12.06
CA GLU A 124 -17.69 -19.06 13.06
C GLU A 124 -17.22 -20.15 14.04
N GLU A 125 -16.28 -21.00 13.60
CA GLU A 125 -15.73 -22.07 14.44
C GLU A 125 -14.79 -21.54 15.54
N LEU A 126 -14.28 -20.33 15.39
CA LEU A 126 -13.46 -19.67 16.42
C LEU A 126 -14.16 -19.64 17.78
N LYS A 127 -15.51 -19.51 17.83
CA LYS A 127 -16.28 -19.54 19.08
C LYS A 127 -16.03 -20.79 19.93
N ARG A 128 -15.79 -21.91 19.29
CA ARG A 128 -15.61 -23.22 19.98
C ARG A 128 -14.16 -23.47 20.40
N HIS A 129 -13.24 -22.65 19.89
CA HIS A 129 -11.79 -22.84 20.03
C HIS A 129 -11.09 -21.65 20.69
N GLU A 130 -11.81 -20.91 21.55
CA GLU A 130 -11.30 -19.71 22.23
C GLU A 130 -10.02 -19.96 23.04
N LYS A 131 -9.92 -21.14 23.69
CA LYS A 131 -8.78 -21.49 24.52
C LYS A 131 -7.54 -21.78 23.68
N GLU A 132 -7.70 -22.48 22.58
CA GLU A 132 -6.62 -22.87 21.67
C GLU A 132 -5.96 -21.65 21.03
N PHE A 133 -6.73 -20.57 20.79
CA PHE A 133 -6.26 -19.31 20.26
C PHE A 133 -5.95 -18.27 21.33
N ASP A 134 -5.90 -18.62 22.62
CA ASP A 134 -5.72 -17.67 23.74
C ASP A 134 -6.71 -16.49 23.70
N LYS A 135 -7.89 -16.66 23.09
CA LYS A 135 -8.88 -15.59 22.88
C LYS A 135 -8.31 -14.36 22.17
N ARG A 136 -7.34 -14.51 21.27
CA ARG A 136 -6.67 -13.40 20.59
C ARG A 136 -6.68 -13.56 19.08
N ILE A 137 -6.97 -12.46 18.40
CA ILE A 137 -6.67 -12.27 16.98
C ILE A 137 -5.50 -11.29 16.91
N ILE A 138 -4.39 -11.70 16.32
CA ILE A 138 -3.21 -10.86 16.21
C ILE A 138 -3.34 -10.00 14.95
N GLY A 139 -3.46 -8.71 15.15
CA GLY A 139 -3.60 -7.71 14.10
C GLY A 139 -2.30 -7.00 13.77
N ILE A 140 -2.43 -6.00 12.93
CA ILE A 140 -1.35 -5.10 12.50
C ILE A 140 -1.60 -3.67 13.02
N GLU A 141 -1.06 -2.66 12.33
CA GLU A 141 -1.17 -1.26 12.73
C GLU A 141 -2.64 -0.79 12.81
N LYS A 142 -2.97 0.00 13.86
CA LYS A 142 -4.32 0.54 14.06
C LYS A 142 -4.88 1.32 12.85
N GLY A 143 -3.99 1.96 12.08
CA GLY A 143 -4.36 2.73 10.89
C GLY A 143 -4.68 1.88 9.66
N ALA A 144 -4.38 0.58 9.66
CA ALA A 144 -4.66 -0.30 8.54
C ALA A 144 -6.17 -0.53 8.34
N GLY A 145 -6.58 -0.67 7.08
CA GLY A 145 -8.00 -0.92 6.76
C GLY A 145 -8.50 -2.25 7.30
N ILE A 146 -7.69 -3.31 7.20
CA ILE A 146 -8.00 -4.65 7.72
C ILE A 146 -8.23 -4.64 9.25
N THR A 147 -7.60 -3.74 10.01
CA THR A 147 -7.79 -3.63 11.46
C THR A 147 -9.27 -3.35 11.79
N ARG A 148 -9.90 -2.42 11.05
CA ARG A 148 -11.33 -2.13 11.22
C ARG A 148 -12.21 -3.31 10.81
N ALA A 149 -11.85 -4.01 9.75
CA ALA A 149 -12.58 -5.18 9.28
C ALA A 149 -12.53 -6.31 10.32
N VAL A 150 -11.38 -6.57 10.94
CA VAL A 150 -11.25 -7.56 12.04
C VAL A 150 -12.09 -7.16 13.27
N ASP A 151 -12.09 -5.87 13.64
CA ASP A 151 -12.96 -5.40 14.74
C ASP A 151 -14.45 -5.62 14.41
N GLN A 152 -14.82 -5.50 13.14
CA GLN A 152 -16.20 -5.78 12.69
C GLN A 152 -16.48 -7.29 12.68
N VAL A 153 -15.53 -8.13 12.26
CA VAL A 153 -15.67 -9.60 12.34
C VAL A 153 -15.95 -10.05 13.76
N ILE A 154 -15.21 -9.54 14.75
CA ILE A 154 -15.44 -9.89 16.16
C ILE A 154 -16.88 -9.61 16.57
N LYS A 155 -17.47 -8.50 16.12
CA LYS A 155 -18.87 -8.13 16.40
C LYS A 155 -19.86 -9.00 15.65
N ASP A 156 -19.70 -9.10 14.32
CA ASP A 156 -20.65 -9.79 13.45
C ASP A 156 -20.74 -11.29 13.74
N TYR A 157 -19.61 -11.88 14.10
CA TYR A 157 -19.52 -13.28 14.51
C TYR A 157 -19.67 -13.47 16.02
N GLU A 158 -19.88 -12.40 16.79
CA GLU A 158 -20.01 -12.43 18.26
C GLU A 158 -18.88 -13.23 18.93
N LEU A 159 -17.66 -12.98 18.53
CA LEU A 159 -16.47 -13.69 19.03
C LEU A 159 -16.02 -13.15 20.39
N GLY A 160 -15.73 -14.05 21.37
CA GLY A 160 -15.14 -13.69 22.64
C GLY A 160 -13.64 -13.39 22.56
N TYR A 161 -13.17 -12.79 21.48
CA TYR A 161 -11.75 -12.58 21.19
C TYR A 161 -11.34 -11.12 21.40
N LYS A 162 -10.09 -10.94 21.82
CA LYS A 162 -9.43 -9.64 21.86
C LYS A 162 -8.65 -9.44 20.54
N HIS A 163 -8.91 -8.35 19.85
CA HIS A 163 -8.04 -7.91 18.75
C HIS A 163 -6.78 -7.27 19.33
N VAL A 164 -5.61 -7.89 19.10
CA VAL A 164 -4.32 -7.40 19.57
C VAL A 164 -3.64 -6.65 18.42
N ASN A 165 -3.82 -5.33 18.38
CA ASN A 165 -3.13 -4.49 17.42
C ASN A 165 -1.63 -4.48 17.69
N SER A 166 -0.81 -4.67 16.65
CA SER A 166 0.65 -4.67 16.72
C SER A 166 1.24 -3.95 15.49
N SER A 167 2.47 -4.22 15.15
CA SER A 167 3.00 -3.90 13.81
C SER A 167 2.95 -5.15 12.93
N THR A 168 2.96 -4.97 11.61
CA THR A 168 3.07 -6.07 10.64
C THR A 168 4.24 -7.00 10.97
N VAL A 169 5.41 -6.44 11.31
CA VAL A 169 6.61 -7.22 11.67
C VAL A 169 6.37 -8.04 12.94
N ALA A 170 5.72 -7.46 13.96
CA ALA A 170 5.43 -8.16 15.22
C ALA A 170 4.41 -9.28 15.00
N MET A 171 3.35 -9.05 14.22
CA MET A 171 2.36 -10.07 13.86
C MET A 171 3.02 -11.25 13.15
N ILE A 172 3.86 -10.99 12.14
CA ILE A 172 4.58 -12.06 11.40
C ILE A 172 5.51 -12.83 12.33
N THR A 173 6.22 -12.15 13.23
CA THR A 173 7.10 -12.79 14.21
C THR A 173 6.32 -13.71 15.15
N GLU A 174 5.16 -13.27 15.65
CA GLU A 174 4.31 -14.08 16.50
C GLU A 174 3.75 -15.30 15.76
N LEU A 175 3.32 -15.12 14.49
CA LEU A 175 2.90 -16.19 13.61
C LEU A 175 4.01 -17.25 13.40
N GLN A 176 5.23 -16.82 13.10
CA GLN A 176 6.37 -17.73 12.93
C GLN A 176 6.69 -18.49 14.21
N ASN A 177 6.67 -17.83 15.37
CA ASN A 177 6.90 -18.47 16.66
C ASN A 177 5.80 -19.48 17.00
N ALA A 178 4.54 -19.17 16.70
CA ALA A 178 3.43 -20.09 16.89
C ALA A 178 3.57 -21.32 16.00
N ILE A 179 3.91 -21.15 14.72
CA ILE A 179 4.14 -22.25 13.76
C ILE A 179 5.29 -23.16 14.26
N LYS A 180 6.40 -22.57 14.68
CA LYS A 180 7.54 -23.32 15.20
C LYS A 180 7.17 -24.17 16.44
N ALA A 181 6.32 -23.63 17.30
CA ALA A 181 5.84 -24.28 18.51
C ALA A 181 4.58 -25.16 18.29
N LYS A 182 4.07 -25.26 17.06
CA LYS A 182 2.80 -25.94 16.75
C LYS A 182 1.60 -25.46 17.57
N ARG A 183 1.62 -24.19 18.01
CA ARG A 183 0.48 -23.56 18.70
C ARG A 183 -0.53 -23.03 17.67
N TRP A 184 -1.79 -23.06 18.05
CA TRP A 184 -2.82 -22.42 17.27
C TRP A 184 -2.67 -20.88 17.36
N ILE A 185 -2.85 -20.21 16.25
CA ILE A 185 -2.84 -18.75 16.15
C ILE A 185 -3.74 -18.31 15.00
N VAL A 186 -4.43 -17.22 15.18
CA VAL A 186 -5.18 -16.54 14.12
C VAL A 186 -4.67 -15.10 14.00
N VAL A 187 -4.37 -14.70 12.76
CA VAL A 187 -3.82 -13.37 12.48
C VAL A 187 -4.65 -12.65 11.42
N ALA A 188 -4.62 -11.32 11.42
CA ALA A 188 -5.05 -10.52 10.29
C ALA A 188 -4.04 -10.70 9.16
N GLY A 189 -4.47 -11.20 8.01
CA GLY A 189 -3.59 -11.47 6.88
C GLY A 189 -4.20 -11.04 5.56
N TRP A 190 -3.37 -10.92 4.54
CA TRP A 190 -3.80 -10.50 3.21
C TRP A 190 -2.97 -11.13 2.10
N GLN A 191 -3.54 -11.17 0.91
CA GLN A 191 -2.85 -11.47 -0.35
C GLN A 191 -3.00 -10.29 -1.30
N PRO A 192 -1.91 -9.95 -2.05
CA PRO A 192 -0.63 -10.67 -2.17
C PRO A 192 0.30 -10.43 -0.98
N HIS A 193 0.93 -11.48 -0.47
CA HIS A 193 1.96 -11.41 0.58
C HIS A 193 2.87 -12.64 0.53
N TRP A 194 4.19 -12.44 0.71
CA TRP A 194 5.19 -13.51 0.67
C TRP A 194 4.99 -14.61 1.73
N MET A 195 4.26 -14.32 2.82
CA MET A 195 4.05 -15.28 3.91
C MET A 195 3.39 -16.58 3.45
N PHE A 196 2.49 -16.53 2.44
CA PHE A 196 1.83 -17.71 1.90
C PHE A 196 2.77 -18.59 1.08
N ALA A 197 3.82 -18.04 0.49
CA ALA A 197 4.85 -18.80 -0.19
C ALA A 197 5.85 -19.45 0.78
N LYS A 198 6.06 -18.88 1.96
CA LYS A 198 7.06 -19.33 2.93
C LYS A 198 6.50 -20.14 4.09
N MET A 199 5.24 -19.98 4.41
CA MET A 199 4.55 -20.67 5.49
C MET A 199 3.29 -21.33 4.94
N LYS A 200 2.99 -22.51 5.43
CA LYS A 200 1.74 -23.20 5.09
C LYS A 200 0.60 -22.57 5.87
N LEU A 201 -0.16 -21.74 5.21
CA LEU A 201 -1.22 -20.92 5.77
C LEU A 201 -2.51 -21.13 4.99
N LYS A 202 -3.64 -20.95 5.67
CA LYS A 202 -4.95 -20.87 5.03
C LYS A 202 -5.76 -19.69 5.59
N PHE A 203 -6.63 -19.15 4.75
CA PHE A 203 -7.66 -18.23 5.20
C PHE A 203 -8.81 -19.00 5.81
N LEU A 204 -9.43 -18.45 6.85
CA LEU A 204 -10.73 -18.92 7.32
C LEU A 204 -11.83 -18.38 6.41
N ASP A 205 -12.82 -19.21 6.12
CA ASP A 205 -13.99 -18.83 5.36
C ASP A 205 -14.84 -17.80 6.12
N ASP A 206 -15.26 -16.76 5.40
CA ASP A 206 -16.09 -15.66 5.90
C ASP A 206 -17.46 -15.64 5.18
N PRO A 207 -18.41 -16.53 5.55
CA PRO A 207 -19.71 -16.60 4.89
C PRO A 207 -20.55 -15.33 5.05
N LYS A 208 -20.28 -14.49 6.07
CA LYS A 208 -20.94 -13.19 6.23
C LYS A 208 -20.32 -12.09 5.38
N LYS A 209 -19.18 -12.35 4.73
CA LYS A 209 -18.43 -11.40 3.91
C LYS A 209 -18.08 -10.10 4.64
N THR A 210 -17.85 -10.16 5.94
CA THR A 210 -17.45 -9.00 6.76
C THR A 210 -16.07 -8.47 6.35
N LEU A 211 -15.18 -9.36 5.88
CA LEU A 211 -13.86 -9.00 5.35
C LEU A 211 -13.92 -8.62 3.85
N GLY A 212 -15.09 -8.76 3.24
CA GLY A 212 -15.37 -8.42 1.85
C GLY A 212 -14.96 -9.49 0.84
N ASP A 213 -15.20 -9.16 -0.42
CA ASP A 213 -14.76 -9.92 -1.58
C ASP A 213 -13.35 -9.46 -2.00
N ALA A 214 -12.85 -10.00 -3.11
CA ALA A 214 -11.56 -9.57 -3.67
C ALA A 214 -11.57 -8.08 -4.06
N GLU A 215 -10.47 -7.41 -3.77
CA GLU A 215 -10.24 -6.00 -4.07
C GLU A 215 -9.21 -5.82 -5.17
N GLN A 216 -9.06 -4.57 -5.62
CA GLN A 216 -7.98 -4.15 -6.51
C GLN A 216 -7.01 -3.24 -5.75
N ILE A 217 -5.73 -3.40 -6.01
CA ILE A 217 -4.73 -2.42 -5.58
C ILE A 217 -4.60 -1.37 -6.67
N LYS A 218 -4.83 -0.12 -6.30
CA LYS A 218 -4.84 1.03 -7.19
C LYS A 218 -3.63 1.93 -6.95
N ILE A 219 -3.21 2.60 -8.00
CA ILE A 219 -2.21 3.66 -7.95
C ILE A 219 -2.95 4.99 -7.95
N PHE A 220 -2.70 5.80 -6.93
CA PHE A 220 -3.25 7.14 -6.83
C PHE A 220 -2.15 8.20 -6.92
N ALA A 221 -2.52 9.35 -7.44
CA ALA A 221 -1.70 10.54 -7.46
C ALA A 221 -2.42 11.74 -6.82
N ARG A 222 -1.68 12.80 -6.48
CA ARG A 222 -2.27 14.08 -6.14
C ARG A 222 -3.02 14.68 -7.33
N GLY A 223 -3.93 15.58 -7.07
CA GLY A 223 -4.60 16.34 -8.13
C GLY A 223 -3.57 17.07 -9.02
N ASP A 224 -3.93 17.29 -10.26
CA ASP A 224 -3.10 17.90 -11.30
C ASP A 224 -1.83 17.11 -11.71
N PHE A 225 -1.58 15.90 -11.14
CA PHE A 225 -0.42 15.11 -11.49
C PHE A 225 -0.39 14.76 -12.98
N ARG A 226 -1.53 14.39 -13.57
CA ARG A 226 -1.63 14.09 -15.01
C ARG A 226 -1.27 15.30 -15.90
N LEU A 227 -1.57 16.50 -15.44
CA LEU A 227 -1.25 17.73 -16.17
C LEU A 227 0.23 18.11 -16.05
N GLU A 228 0.80 17.92 -14.87
CA GLU A 228 2.18 18.30 -14.58
C GLU A 228 3.21 17.24 -15.01
N GLN A 229 2.82 15.95 -14.97
CA GLN A 229 3.66 14.78 -15.24
C GLN A 229 2.96 13.79 -16.18
N PRO A 230 2.59 14.19 -17.41
CA PRO A 230 1.78 13.36 -18.30
C PRO A 230 2.46 12.02 -18.69
N GLU A 231 3.80 12.01 -18.81
CA GLU A 231 4.55 10.78 -19.13
C GLU A 231 4.53 9.79 -17.97
N LEU A 232 4.75 10.27 -16.74
CA LEU A 232 4.66 9.43 -15.54
C LEU A 232 3.23 8.93 -15.32
N ALA A 233 2.22 9.79 -15.51
CA ALA A 233 0.83 9.39 -15.39
C ALA A 233 0.46 8.27 -16.39
N ARG A 234 0.97 8.36 -17.64
CA ARG A 234 0.83 7.29 -18.62
C ARG A 234 1.54 6.01 -18.18
N PHE A 235 2.77 6.12 -17.70
CA PHE A 235 3.51 4.98 -17.16
C PHE A 235 2.72 4.29 -16.04
N PHE A 236 2.30 5.03 -15.01
CA PHE A 236 1.56 4.48 -13.88
C PHE A 236 0.19 3.91 -14.26
N SER A 237 -0.44 4.40 -15.32
CA SER A 237 -1.69 3.81 -15.83
C SER A 237 -1.52 2.42 -16.43
N LYS A 238 -0.29 2.02 -16.76
CA LYS A 238 0.06 0.73 -17.37
C LYS A 238 0.77 -0.23 -16.40
N VAL A 239 1.26 0.27 -15.27
CA VAL A 239 1.91 -0.58 -14.26
C VAL A 239 0.91 -1.59 -13.72
N TYR A 240 1.17 -2.85 -14.00
CA TYR A 240 0.33 -3.96 -13.57
C TYR A 240 1.19 -5.20 -13.29
N PHE A 241 0.95 -5.82 -12.16
CA PHE A 241 1.56 -7.09 -11.76
C PHE A 241 0.48 -8.16 -11.75
N ASP A 242 0.64 -9.19 -12.55
CA ASP A 242 -0.18 -10.40 -12.41
C ASP A 242 0.25 -11.23 -11.19
N GLU A 243 -0.47 -12.31 -10.89
CA GLU A 243 -0.19 -13.15 -9.72
C GLU A 243 1.23 -13.70 -9.75
N SER A 244 1.74 -14.10 -10.90
CA SER A 244 3.06 -14.71 -11.02
C SER A 244 4.19 -13.70 -10.87
N THR A 245 4.07 -12.55 -11.49
CA THR A 245 5.05 -11.46 -11.39
C THR A 245 5.08 -10.84 -10.00
N MET A 246 3.92 -10.70 -9.34
CA MET A 246 3.83 -10.25 -7.95
C MET A 246 4.44 -11.28 -7.00
N ALA A 247 4.14 -12.55 -7.15
CA ALA A 247 4.72 -13.61 -6.31
C ALA A 247 6.24 -13.69 -6.45
N ASP A 248 6.78 -13.59 -7.68
CA ASP A 248 8.21 -13.57 -7.94
C ASP A 248 8.87 -12.33 -7.27
N LEU A 249 8.28 -11.15 -7.43
CA LEU A 249 8.77 -9.92 -6.82
C LEU A 249 8.80 -10.03 -5.28
N LEU A 250 7.71 -10.44 -4.67
CA LEU A 250 7.61 -10.59 -3.21
C LEU A 250 8.58 -11.64 -2.67
N SER A 251 8.79 -12.74 -3.40
CA SER A 251 9.75 -13.78 -3.02
C SER A 251 11.19 -13.26 -3.01
N GLN A 252 11.57 -12.44 -3.98
CA GLN A 252 12.91 -11.83 -4.06
C GLN A 252 13.10 -10.72 -3.01
N MET A 253 12.06 -9.91 -2.79
CA MET A 253 12.10 -8.83 -1.79
C MET A 253 12.16 -9.35 -0.35
N GLN A 254 11.60 -10.54 -0.10
CA GLN A 254 11.58 -11.12 1.23
C GLN A 254 12.98 -11.52 1.67
N GLY A 255 13.44 -10.96 2.80
CA GLY A 255 14.78 -11.21 3.34
C GLY A 255 15.90 -10.44 2.67
N SER A 256 15.63 -9.66 1.62
CA SER A 256 16.60 -8.75 1.03
C SER A 256 17.01 -7.65 2.02
N GLN A 257 18.29 -7.48 2.22
CA GLN A 257 18.84 -6.38 3.02
C GLN A 257 18.91 -5.06 2.24
N ASN A 258 18.96 -5.13 0.90
CA ASN A 258 18.92 -3.98 0.01
C ASN A 258 17.80 -4.14 -1.02
N LYS A 259 16.62 -3.61 -0.70
CA LYS A 259 15.45 -3.70 -1.56
C LYS A 259 15.62 -2.98 -2.90
N ALA A 260 16.38 -1.88 -2.91
CA ALA A 260 16.66 -1.12 -4.13
C ALA A 260 17.49 -1.96 -5.13
N ASP A 261 18.51 -2.67 -4.67
CA ASP A 261 19.29 -3.54 -5.54
C ASP A 261 18.47 -4.74 -6.02
N THR A 262 17.64 -5.31 -5.14
CA THR A 262 16.70 -6.39 -5.53
C THR A 262 15.71 -5.91 -6.58
N ALA A 263 15.17 -4.69 -6.44
CA ALA A 263 14.28 -4.09 -7.45
C ALA A 263 15.00 -3.91 -8.79
N LYS A 264 16.25 -3.45 -8.80
CA LYS A 264 17.06 -3.31 -10.03
C LYS A 264 17.23 -4.65 -10.76
N GLU A 265 17.59 -5.70 -10.04
CA GLU A 265 17.74 -7.03 -10.62
C GLU A 265 16.38 -7.57 -11.14
N TRP A 266 15.30 -7.32 -10.40
CA TRP A 266 13.96 -7.70 -10.84
C TRP A 266 13.54 -6.96 -12.12
N VAL A 267 13.73 -5.64 -12.19
CA VAL A 267 13.47 -4.81 -13.39
C VAL A 267 14.26 -5.31 -14.58
N LYS A 268 15.52 -5.62 -14.40
CA LYS A 268 16.39 -6.18 -15.45
C LYS A 268 15.88 -7.55 -15.93
N LYS A 269 15.48 -8.43 -15.02
CA LYS A 269 14.93 -9.76 -15.33
C LYS A 269 13.61 -9.67 -16.09
N HIS A 270 12.75 -8.69 -15.76
CA HIS A 270 11.43 -8.50 -16.34
C HIS A 270 11.39 -7.33 -17.34
N ASN A 271 12.50 -7.10 -18.04
CA ASN A 271 12.67 -5.96 -18.95
C ASN A 271 11.56 -5.82 -20.02
N ASP A 272 11.03 -6.92 -20.55
CA ASP A 272 9.97 -6.86 -21.55
C ASP A 272 8.62 -6.40 -20.95
N LEU A 273 8.30 -6.83 -19.73
CA LEU A 273 7.15 -6.32 -18.98
C LEU A 273 7.30 -4.81 -18.74
N VAL A 274 8.47 -4.39 -18.24
CA VAL A 274 8.76 -2.98 -17.95
C VAL A 274 8.72 -2.11 -19.21
N LYS A 275 9.23 -2.60 -20.34
CA LYS A 275 9.08 -1.91 -21.64
C LYS A 275 7.61 -1.71 -22.03
N GLY A 276 6.75 -2.69 -21.74
CA GLY A 276 5.31 -2.56 -21.97
C GLY A 276 4.68 -1.42 -21.15
N TRP A 277 5.14 -1.19 -19.94
CA TRP A 277 4.67 -0.07 -19.11
C TRP A 277 5.15 1.29 -19.61
N LEU A 278 6.30 1.32 -20.30
CA LEU A 278 6.95 2.56 -20.76
C LEU A 278 6.49 3.02 -22.15
N GLN A 279 5.76 2.20 -22.90
CA GLN A 279 5.19 2.52 -24.22
C GLN A 279 3.92 3.36 -24.09
#